data_25e69567dec3eb3bc42967527ddc5178
#
_entry.id   25e69567dec3eb3bc42967527ddc5178
#
_cell.length_a   1.000
_cell.length_b   1.000
_cell.length_c   1.000
_cell.angle_alpha   90.00
_cell.angle_beta   90.00
_cell.angle_gamma   90.00
#
_symmetry.space_group_name_H-M   'P 1'
#
loop_
_entity.id
_entity.type
_entity.pdbx_description
1 polymer ?
#
loop_
_entity_poly.entity_id
_entity_poly.type
_entity_poly.pdbx_seq_one_letter_code
_entity_poly.pdbx_strand_id
1 'polypeptide(L)'
;QRIKENQLLADWDPYTIPIIAEREGFVKFIDLKQGQTYKEAVDDTTGISSKVISDWSQDIKTKNLKPSINLVDSNGNVLTFENGNNVNYPMSIDTILSVEDGIKVKAGQAIARIPKESSKTKDITGGLPRVADLFEARKPKDPAIISEIDGKVSFGKDYKNKRRLIITNAENEKEILIPRGKYLSVQEGDFVKKGEIIVDGTPAPHDILKILG
;
A
#
# COMPACT_ATOMS: atom_id res chain seq x y z
N GLN A 1 6.99 -26.47 15.43
CA GLN A 1 8.11 -27.04 14.66
C GLN A 1 9.37 -27.07 15.50
N ARG A 2 10.19 -28.12 15.34
CA ARG A 2 11.53 -28.19 15.96
C ARG A 2 12.51 -27.48 15.03
N ILE A 3 13.28 -26.55 15.55
CA ILE A 3 14.29 -25.77 14.84
C ILE A 3 15.66 -26.35 15.13
N LYS A 4 16.54 -26.37 14.11
CA LYS A 4 17.95 -26.78 14.26
C LYS A 4 18.78 -25.54 14.62
N GLU A 5 19.91 -25.77 15.27
CA GLU A 5 20.89 -24.72 15.52
C GLU A 5 21.34 -24.07 14.18
N ASN A 6 21.43 -22.74 14.14
CA ASN A 6 21.77 -21.94 12.95
C ASN A 6 20.76 -22.04 11.78
N GLN A 7 19.54 -22.51 12.02
CA GLN A 7 18.50 -22.49 11.00
C GLN A 7 17.97 -21.07 10.80
N LEU A 8 17.90 -20.60 9.53
CA LEU A 8 17.26 -19.35 9.18
C LEU A 8 15.77 -19.41 9.57
N LEU A 9 15.31 -18.49 10.41
CA LEU A 9 13.93 -18.42 10.90
C LEU A 9 13.07 -17.45 10.09
N ALA A 10 13.66 -16.33 9.69
CA ALA A 10 13.00 -15.31 8.93
C ALA A 10 14.02 -14.57 8.05
N ASP A 11 13.57 -14.15 6.91
CA ASP A 11 14.30 -13.29 5.99
C ASP A 11 13.36 -12.20 5.52
N TRP A 12 13.84 -10.96 5.42
CA TRP A 12 13.04 -9.84 4.96
C TRP A 12 13.88 -8.82 4.21
N ASP A 13 13.25 -8.13 3.27
CA ASP A 13 13.85 -7.02 2.56
C ASP A 13 13.51 -5.71 3.29
N PRO A 14 14.52 -4.96 3.82
CA PRO A 14 14.27 -3.71 4.51
C PRO A 14 13.86 -2.55 3.58
N TYR A 15 14.07 -2.70 2.28
CA TYR A 15 13.81 -1.66 1.27
C TYR A 15 12.44 -1.75 0.64
N THR A 16 11.71 -2.82 0.88
CA THR A 16 10.37 -3.02 0.33
C THR A 16 9.37 -3.42 1.42
N ILE A 17 8.09 -3.13 1.15
CA ILE A 17 6.96 -3.62 1.95
C ILE A 17 6.26 -4.69 1.12
N PRO A 18 6.27 -5.97 1.54
CA PRO A 18 5.58 -7.02 0.80
C PRO A 18 4.07 -6.92 1.00
N ILE A 19 3.31 -7.08 -0.09
CA ILE A 19 1.89 -7.38 -0.06
C ILE A 19 1.76 -8.90 -0.06
N ILE A 20 1.13 -9.45 0.98
CA ILE A 20 1.08 -10.89 1.25
C ILE A 20 -0.33 -11.40 0.94
N ALA A 21 -0.43 -12.55 0.28
CA ALA A 21 -1.71 -13.24 0.09
C ALA A 21 -2.22 -13.77 1.43
N GLU A 22 -3.40 -13.37 1.86
CA GLU A 22 -4.01 -13.87 3.09
C GLU A 22 -4.68 -15.24 2.91
N ARG A 23 -5.04 -15.58 1.68
CA ARG A 23 -5.70 -16.83 1.31
C ARG A 23 -4.97 -17.53 0.16
N GLU A 24 -5.14 -18.84 0.09
CA GLU A 24 -4.73 -19.64 -1.07
C GLU A 24 -5.72 -19.44 -2.22
N GLY A 25 -5.22 -19.21 -3.43
CA GLY A 25 -6.05 -18.99 -4.61
C GLY A 25 -5.23 -18.79 -5.87
N PHE A 26 -5.92 -18.53 -6.97
CA PHE A 26 -5.29 -18.15 -8.24
C PHE A 26 -5.28 -16.64 -8.39
N VAL A 27 -4.17 -16.10 -8.83
CA VAL A 27 -4.00 -14.67 -9.10
C VAL A 27 -4.81 -14.29 -10.33
N LYS A 28 -5.57 -13.22 -10.24
CA LYS A 28 -6.26 -12.59 -11.37
C LYS A 28 -5.96 -11.11 -11.42
N PHE A 29 -5.36 -10.67 -12.51
CA PHE A 29 -5.04 -9.27 -12.75
C PHE A 29 -6.30 -8.51 -13.18
N ILE A 30 -6.58 -7.39 -12.52
CA ILE A 30 -7.67 -6.49 -12.85
C ILE A 30 -7.07 -5.16 -13.26
N ASP A 31 -7.40 -4.68 -14.47
CA ASP A 31 -6.90 -3.43 -15.05
C ASP A 31 -5.35 -3.33 -15.12
N LEU A 32 -4.65 -4.47 -15.03
CA LEU A 32 -3.21 -4.57 -15.19
C LEU A 32 -2.89 -4.89 -16.65
N LYS A 33 -2.52 -3.86 -17.43
CA LYS A 33 -2.21 -3.95 -18.86
C LYS A 33 -0.80 -3.48 -19.12
N GLN A 34 -0.02 -4.32 -19.81
CA GLN A 34 1.35 -3.99 -20.22
C GLN A 34 1.38 -2.72 -21.10
N GLY A 35 2.31 -1.82 -20.79
CA GLY A 35 2.47 -0.54 -21.49
C GLY A 35 1.44 0.54 -21.11
N GLN A 36 0.41 0.23 -20.32
CA GLN A 36 -0.60 1.18 -19.85
C GLN A 36 -0.51 1.37 -18.32
N THR A 37 -0.65 0.29 -17.57
CA THR A 37 -0.66 0.34 -16.10
C THR A 37 0.56 -0.29 -15.48
N TYR A 38 1.30 -1.15 -16.21
CA TYR A 38 2.59 -1.65 -15.77
C TYR A 38 3.60 -1.73 -16.93
N LYS A 39 4.88 -1.68 -16.60
CA LYS A 39 6.02 -1.82 -17.51
C LYS A 39 6.93 -2.93 -17.03
N GLU A 40 7.60 -3.61 -17.94
CA GLU A 40 8.72 -4.46 -17.60
C GLU A 40 9.96 -3.58 -17.46
N ALA A 41 10.56 -3.62 -16.29
CA ALA A 41 11.84 -2.98 -15.99
C ALA A 41 12.87 -4.06 -15.76
N VAL A 42 14.02 -3.94 -16.43
CA VAL A 42 15.17 -4.79 -16.18
C VAL A 42 16.05 -4.08 -15.17
N ASP A 43 16.36 -4.75 -14.07
CA ASP A 43 17.33 -4.25 -13.10
C ASP A 43 18.73 -4.37 -13.70
N ASP A 44 19.36 -3.23 -13.97
CA ASP A 44 20.70 -3.15 -14.60
C ASP A 44 21.79 -3.85 -13.76
N THR A 45 21.55 -4.04 -12.47
CA THR A 45 22.52 -4.66 -11.55
C THR A 45 22.38 -6.18 -11.52
N THR A 46 21.13 -6.68 -11.52
CA THR A 46 20.84 -8.10 -11.38
C THR A 46 20.45 -8.78 -12.69
N GLY A 47 20.12 -8.00 -13.72
CA GLY A 47 19.62 -8.50 -15.00
C GLY A 47 18.23 -9.14 -14.94
N ILE A 48 17.54 -9.04 -13.79
CA ILE A 48 16.23 -9.63 -13.59
C ILE A 48 15.15 -8.68 -14.10
N SER A 49 14.28 -9.19 -14.97
CA SER A 49 13.09 -8.46 -15.43
C SER A 49 12.02 -8.47 -14.33
N SER A 50 11.53 -7.31 -13.96
CA SER A 50 10.44 -7.12 -13.02
C SER A 50 9.31 -6.32 -13.65
N LYS A 51 8.06 -6.62 -13.24
CA LYS A 51 6.88 -5.87 -13.67
C LYS A 51 6.59 -4.77 -12.65
N VAL A 52 6.73 -3.51 -13.06
CA VAL A 52 6.56 -2.33 -12.20
C VAL A 52 5.33 -1.56 -12.62
N ILE A 53 4.49 -1.21 -11.67
CA ILE A 53 3.28 -0.41 -11.91
C ILE A 53 3.67 1.02 -12.29
N SER A 54 3.23 1.46 -13.46
CA SER A 54 3.45 2.81 -13.97
C SER A 54 2.42 3.79 -13.39
N ASP A 55 2.71 5.08 -13.47
CA ASP A 55 1.71 6.12 -13.18
C ASP A 55 0.67 6.18 -14.30
N TRP A 56 -0.47 5.55 -14.08
CA TRP A 56 -1.61 5.52 -14.99
C TRP A 56 -2.57 6.71 -14.81
N SER A 57 -2.34 7.54 -13.80
CA SER A 57 -3.25 8.63 -13.43
C SER A 57 -3.12 9.86 -14.32
N GLN A 58 -1.98 10.01 -15.01
CA GLN A 58 -1.65 11.16 -15.83
C GLN A 58 -2.31 11.12 -17.22
N ASP A 59 -2.58 9.92 -17.74
CA ASP A 59 -3.18 9.77 -19.07
C ASP A 59 -4.71 9.73 -18.98
N ILE A 60 -5.40 10.49 -19.81
CA ILE A 60 -6.87 10.58 -19.87
C ILE A 60 -7.50 9.20 -20.13
N LYS A 61 -6.84 8.35 -20.93
CA LYS A 61 -7.34 7.02 -21.31
C LYS A 61 -7.24 6.00 -20.18
N THR A 62 -6.23 6.13 -19.33
CA THR A 62 -5.92 5.15 -18.24
C THR A 62 -6.39 5.62 -16.87
N LYS A 63 -6.74 6.89 -16.72
CA LYS A 63 -7.14 7.51 -15.44
C LYS A 63 -8.27 6.78 -14.69
N ASN A 64 -9.17 6.11 -15.42
CA ASN A 64 -10.28 5.37 -14.82
C ASN A 64 -9.95 3.93 -14.45
N LEU A 65 -8.78 3.43 -14.84
CA LEU A 65 -8.33 2.09 -14.49
C LEU A 65 -8.03 1.98 -12.99
N LYS A 66 -8.25 0.79 -12.45
CA LYS A 66 -8.03 0.46 -11.03
C LYS A 66 -7.13 -0.77 -10.94
N PRO A 67 -5.81 -0.61 -11.18
CA PRO A 67 -4.89 -1.73 -11.10
C PRO A 67 -5.01 -2.44 -9.76
N SER A 68 -5.34 -3.72 -9.79
CA SER A 68 -5.47 -4.54 -8.59
C SER A 68 -5.26 -6.01 -8.91
N ILE A 69 -4.95 -6.79 -7.88
CA ILE A 69 -4.87 -8.25 -7.94
C ILE A 69 -6.03 -8.81 -7.12
N ASN A 70 -6.81 -9.69 -7.74
CA ASN A 70 -7.81 -10.48 -7.04
C ASN A 70 -7.30 -11.90 -6.86
N LEU A 71 -7.73 -12.58 -5.80
CA LEU A 71 -7.59 -14.02 -5.69
C LEU A 71 -8.92 -14.69 -6.04
N VAL A 72 -8.84 -15.70 -6.90
CA VAL A 72 -10.00 -16.44 -7.38
C VAL A 72 -9.84 -17.94 -7.07
N ASP A 73 -10.97 -18.64 -6.98
CA ASP A 73 -11.01 -20.09 -6.88
C ASP A 73 -10.72 -20.77 -8.23
N SER A 74 -10.74 -22.11 -8.24
CA SER A 74 -10.57 -22.92 -9.47
C SER A 74 -11.67 -22.69 -10.51
N ASN A 75 -12.80 -22.11 -10.12
CA ASN A 75 -13.95 -21.81 -10.99
C ASN A 75 -13.93 -20.36 -11.50
N GLY A 76 -12.95 -19.54 -11.06
CA GLY A 76 -12.82 -18.13 -11.43
C GLY A 76 -13.65 -17.16 -10.59
N ASN A 77 -14.29 -17.62 -9.50
CA ASN A 77 -15.01 -16.75 -8.58
C ASN A 77 -14.02 -16.05 -7.63
N VAL A 78 -14.25 -14.77 -7.37
CA VAL A 78 -13.41 -14.01 -6.45
C VAL A 78 -13.60 -14.54 -5.03
N LEU A 79 -12.49 -14.83 -4.36
CA LEU A 79 -12.49 -15.23 -2.96
C LEU A 79 -12.91 -14.05 -2.07
N THR A 80 -13.49 -14.35 -0.91
CA THR A 80 -13.90 -13.35 0.07
C THR A 80 -13.10 -13.47 1.35
N PHE A 81 -12.81 -12.35 1.98
CA PHE A 81 -12.27 -12.30 3.34
C PHE A 81 -13.33 -12.77 4.36
N GLU A 82 -12.94 -12.94 5.61
CA GLU A 82 -13.86 -13.31 6.70
C GLU A 82 -14.94 -12.25 6.93
N ASN A 83 -14.68 -11.00 6.60
CA ASN A 83 -15.62 -9.88 6.68
C ASN A 83 -16.62 -9.83 5.50
N GLY A 84 -16.58 -10.78 4.56
CA GLY A 84 -17.45 -10.86 3.39
C GLY A 84 -17.03 -9.97 2.22
N ASN A 85 -15.98 -9.17 2.35
CA ASN A 85 -15.44 -8.38 1.24
C ASN A 85 -14.62 -9.26 0.28
N ASN A 86 -14.61 -8.89 -0.99
CA ASN A 86 -13.80 -9.58 -1.99
C ASN A 86 -12.31 -9.41 -1.69
N VAL A 87 -11.54 -10.49 -1.88
CA VAL A 87 -10.08 -10.46 -1.80
C VAL A 87 -9.54 -9.66 -2.97
N ASN A 88 -9.22 -8.40 -2.71
CA ASN A 88 -8.73 -7.45 -3.70
C ASN A 88 -7.55 -6.68 -3.12
N TYR A 89 -6.41 -6.78 -3.77
CA TYR A 89 -5.18 -6.06 -3.41
C TYR A 89 -4.96 -4.92 -4.41
N PRO A 90 -5.32 -3.68 -4.05
CA PRO A 90 -5.11 -2.53 -4.93
C PRO A 90 -3.61 -2.22 -5.05
N MET A 91 -3.15 -2.02 -6.27
CA MET A 91 -1.75 -1.69 -6.55
C MET A 91 -1.52 -0.18 -6.52
N SER A 92 -0.40 0.21 -5.95
CA SER A 92 0.10 1.60 -5.98
C SER A 92 1.11 1.78 -7.12
N ILE A 93 1.41 3.02 -7.47
CA ILE A 93 2.48 3.36 -8.42
C ILE A 93 3.82 2.81 -7.88
N ASP A 94 4.72 2.44 -8.77
CA ASP A 94 6.04 1.84 -8.49
C ASP A 94 6.01 0.49 -7.75
N THR A 95 4.83 -0.09 -7.51
CA THR A 95 4.72 -1.45 -6.96
C THR A 95 5.32 -2.46 -7.93
N ILE A 96 6.18 -3.33 -7.40
CA ILE A 96 6.82 -4.42 -8.13
C ILE A 96 5.96 -5.67 -7.97
N LEU A 97 5.46 -6.23 -9.08
CA LEU A 97 4.70 -7.46 -9.07
C LEU A 97 5.65 -8.66 -8.91
N SER A 98 5.35 -9.54 -7.95
CA SER A 98 6.13 -10.76 -7.67
C SER A 98 5.48 -12.03 -8.24
N VAL A 99 4.30 -11.89 -8.84
CA VAL A 99 3.51 -13.00 -9.38
C VAL A 99 3.00 -12.68 -10.79
N GLU A 100 2.60 -13.72 -11.51
CA GLU A 100 1.97 -13.60 -12.84
C GLU A 100 0.47 -13.90 -12.76
N ASP A 101 -0.26 -13.46 -13.79
CA ASP A 101 -1.69 -13.76 -13.92
C ASP A 101 -1.93 -15.26 -14.06
N GLY A 102 -2.93 -15.79 -13.37
CA GLY A 102 -3.29 -17.19 -13.37
C GLY A 102 -2.45 -18.12 -12.49
N ILE A 103 -1.38 -17.64 -11.85
CA ILE A 103 -0.54 -18.47 -10.96
C ILE A 103 -1.28 -18.74 -9.64
N LYS A 104 -1.12 -19.96 -9.14
CA LYS A 104 -1.61 -20.35 -7.81
C LYS A 104 -0.65 -19.84 -6.73
N VAL A 105 -1.19 -19.11 -5.76
CA VAL A 105 -0.45 -18.62 -4.58
C VAL A 105 -0.98 -19.25 -3.30
N LYS A 106 -0.11 -19.40 -2.32
CA LYS A 106 -0.45 -19.89 -0.98
C LYS A 106 -0.65 -18.71 -0.02
N ALA A 107 -1.41 -18.94 1.03
CA ALA A 107 -1.48 -17.97 2.13
C ALA A 107 -0.07 -17.71 2.70
N GLY A 108 0.26 -16.43 2.95
CA GLY A 108 1.59 -16.00 3.39
C GLY A 108 2.61 -15.75 2.27
N GLN A 109 2.26 -16.00 1.00
CA GLN A 109 3.15 -15.73 -0.13
C GLN A 109 3.08 -14.26 -0.55
N ALA A 110 4.23 -13.64 -0.79
CA ALA A 110 4.30 -12.27 -1.31
C ALA A 110 3.83 -12.24 -2.78
N ILE A 111 2.82 -11.41 -3.07
CA ILE A 111 2.23 -11.22 -4.41
C ILE A 111 2.78 -9.96 -5.10
N ALA A 112 3.15 -8.97 -4.32
CA ALA A 112 3.77 -7.74 -4.81
C ALA A 112 4.67 -7.14 -3.72
N ARG A 113 5.50 -6.18 -4.10
CA ARG A 113 6.39 -5.44 -3.20
C ARG A 113 6.30 -3.95 -3.49
N ILE A 114 6.08 -3.17 -2.47
CA ILE A 114 6.07 -1.71 -2.56
C ILE A 114 7.45 -1.23 -2.14
N PRO A 115 8.23 -0.55 -3.03
CA PRO A 115 9.50 0.06 -2.63
C PRO A 115 9.23 1.07 -1.53
N LYS A 116 9.96 0.98 -0.43
CA LYS A 116 10.02 2.11 0.50
C LYS A 116 10.76 3.20 -0.23
N GLU A 117 10.15 4.38 -0.35
CA GLU A 117 10.90 5.54 -0.80
C GLU A 117 12.15 5.65 0.07
N SER A 118 13.29 5.27 -0.51
CA SER A 118 14.55 5.46 0.18
C SER A 118 14.65 6.96 0.47
N SER A 119 15.08 7.29 1.65
CA SER A 119 15.32 8.67 2.13
C SER A 119 16.21 9.54 1.21
N LYS A 120 16.58 9.04 0.03
CA LYS A 120 17.32 9.77 -1.00
C LYS A 120 16.60 11.02 -1.52
N THR A 121 15.26 11.05 -1.42
CA THR A 121 14.45 12.22 -1.83
C THR A 121 13.87 13.00 -0.65
N LYS A 122 13.93 12.47 0.55
CA LYS A 122 13.69 13.26 1.76
C LYS A 122 14.99 13.98 2.12
N ASP A 123 15.36 14.95 1.30
CA ASP A 123 16.32 15.97 1.71
C ASP A 123 15.69 16.69 2.90
N ILE A 124 16.09 16.23 4.09
CA ILE A 124 15.65 16.85 5.34
C ILE A 124 16.30 18.20 5.35
N THR A 125 15.58 19.22 4.93
CA THR A 125 16.00 20.60 5.03
C THR A 125 16.35 20.85 6.49
N GLY A 126 17.63 20.98 6.76
CA GLY A 126 18.17 21.25 8.11
C GLY A 126 18.40 22.73 8.32
N GLY A 127 18.89 23.11 9.51
CA GLY A 127 19.28 24.47 9.85
C GLY A 127 18.11 25.46 9.93
N LEU A 128 18.37 26.72 9.62
CA LEU A 128 17.40 27.81 9.75
C LEU A 128 16.08 27.60 9.02
N PRO A 129 16.04 27.10 7.76
CA PRO A 129 14.78 26.85 7.09
C PRO A 129 13.90 25.82 7.83
N ARG A 130 14.50 24.76 8.38
CA ARG A 130 13.74 23.76 9.15
C ARG A 130 13.23 24.32 10.47
N VAL A 131 14.01 25.16 11.13
CA VAL A 131 13.59 25.84 12.34
C VAL A 131 12.39 26.75 12.05
N ALA A 132 12.44 27.55 10.98
CA ALA A 132 11.32 28.38 10.55
C ALA A 132 10.06 27.56 10.26
N ASP A 133 10.17 26.46 9.52
CA ASP A 133 9.03 25.56 9.21
C ASP A 133 8.39 24.99 10.47
N LEU A 134 9.19 24.63 11.48
CA LEU A 134 8.70 24.11 12.76
C LEU A 134 8.02 25.19 13.60
N PHE A 135 8.61 26.40 13.70
CA PHE A 135 8.02 27.50 14.45
C PHE A 135 6.74 28.04 13.81
N GLU A 136 6.69 28.10 12.48
CA GLU A 136 5.48 28.50 11.75
C GLU A 136 4.47 27.34 11.60
N ALA A 137 4.85 26.11 12.02
CA ALA A 137 4.04 24.91 11.88
C ALA A 137 3.52 24.74 10.45
N ARG A 138 4.37 24.98 9.43
CA ARG A 138 4.02 24.85 8.02
C ARG A 138 3.60 23.42 7.69
N LYS A 139 2.55 23.30 6.88
CA LYS A 139 2.13 21.99 6.35
C LYS A 139 3.15 21.49 5.34
N PRO A 140 3.61 20.23 5.44
CA PRO A 140 4.54 19.65 4.47
C PRO A 140 3.88 19.57 3.08
N LYS A 141 4.70 19.60 2.04
CA LYS A 141 4.23 19.46 0.65
C LYS A 141 3.56 18.10 0.42
N ASP A 142 4.07 17.06 1.06
CA ASP A 142 3.56 15.71 1.01
C ASP A 142 3.20 15.21 2.42
N PRO A 143 2.00 15.56 2.92
CA PRO A 143 1.61 15.21 4.28
C PRO A 143 1.28 13.71 4.37
N ALA A 144 1.77 13.07 5.44
CA ALA A 144 1.30 11.77 5.85
C ALA A 144 -0.16 11.85 6.30
N ILE A 145 -0.89 10.76 6.16
CA ILE A 145 -2.21 10.60 6.78
C ILE A 145 -2.04 9.63 7.94
N ILE A 146 -2.39 10.07 9.14
CA ILE A 146 -2.28 9.29 10.37
C ILE A 146 -3.68 8.97 10.91
N SER A 147 -3.82 7.82 11.58
CA SER A 147 -5.08 7.40 12.16
C SER A 147 -5.49 8.29 13.33
N GLU A 148 -6.74 8.75 13.34
CA GLU A 148 -7.31 9.52 14.45
C GLU A 148 -7.86 8.61 15.56
N ILE A 149 -8.15 7.35 15.25
CA ILE A 149 -8.74 6.37 16.18
C ILE A 149 -8.04 5.01 16.05
N ASP A 150 -8.12 4.20 17.10
CA ASP A 150 -7.79 2.78 17.01
C ASP A 150 -8.92 2.05 16.30
N GLY A 151 -8.60 1.10 15.44
CA GLY A 151 -9.64 0.32 14.79
C GLY A 151 -9.18 -0.59 13.67
N LYS A 152 -10.11 -1.36 13.13
CA LYS A 152 -9.89 -2.24 11.98
C LYS A 152 -10.11 -1.47 10.69
N VAL A 153 -9.16 -1.62 9.76
CA VAL A 153 -9.19 -0.99 8.45
C VAL A 153 -10.10 -1.77 7.51
N SER A 154 -10.91 -1.08 6.74
CA SER A 154 -11.65 -1.63 5.62
C SER A 154 -11.68 -0.63 4.45
N PHE A 155 -11.75 -1.14 3.22
CA PHE A 155 -11.87 -0.30 2.03
C PHE A 155 -13.33 -0.23 1.58
N GLY A 156 -13.86 0.99 1.56
CA GLY A 156 -15.19 1.26 1.04
C GLY A 156 -15.18 1.52 -0.46
N LYS A 157 -16.37 1.76 -1.01
CA LYS A 157 -16.54 2.13 -2.42
C LYS A 157 -15.85 3.48 -2.70
N ASP A 158 -15.00 3.53 -3.72
CA ASP A 158 -14.30 4.75 -4.12
C ASP A 158 -15.27 5.91 -4.39
N TYR A 159 -14.88 7.11 -3.97
CA TYR A 159 -15.64 8.32 -4.18
C TYR A 159 -14.83 9.37 -4.95
N LYS A 160 -15.37 9.87 -6.06
CA LYS A 160 -14.76 10.93 -6.89
C LYS A 160 -13.24 10.73 -7.14
N ASN A 161 -12.86 9.55 -7.60
CA ASN A 161 -11.46 9.23 -7.91
C ASN A 161 -10.50 9.16 -6.70
N LYS A 162 -11.05 9.05 -5.48
CA LYS A 162 -10.30 8.81 -4.24
C LYS A 162 -10.64 7.44 -3.69
N ARG A 163 -9.67 6.77 -3.09
CA ARG A 163 -9.91 5.55 -2.31
C ARG A 163 -10.56 5.93 -0.99
N ARG A 164 -11.60 5.20 -0.64
CA ARG A 164 -12.28 5.35 0.63
C ARG A 164 -11.74 4.30 1.60
N LEU A 165 -11.07 4.74 2.63
CA LEU A 165 -10.60 3.90 3.73
C LEU A 165 -11.47 4.21 4.95
N ILE A 166 -11.93 3.16 5.62
CA ILE A 166 -12.80 3.25 6.78
C ILE A 166 -12.07 2.56 7.94
N ILE A 167 -11.96 3.24 9.06
CA ILE A 167 -11.42 2.67 10.29
C ILE A 167 -12.58 2.56 11.27
N THR A 168 -12.85 1.35 11.71
CA THR A 168 -13.98 1.05 12.58
C THR A 168 -13.51 0.43 13.90
N ASN A 169 -14.00 0.96 15.01
CA ASN A 169 -13.91 0.30 16.33
C ASN A 169 -15.31 0.13 16.91
N ALA A 170 -15.41 -0.35 18.14
CA ALA A 170 -16.70 -0.63 18.80
C ALA A 170 -17.61 0.59 18.97
N GLU A 171 -17.04 1.82 18.99
CA GLU A 171 -17.77 3.05 19.32
C GLU A 171 -17.81 4.04 18.15
N ASN A 172 -16.81 4.02 17.27
CA ASN A 172 -16.62 5.05 16.25
C ASN A 172 -16.25 4.45 14.89
N GLU A 173 -16.66 5.16 13.85
CA GLU A 173 -16.25 4.92 12.47
C GLU A 173 -15.65 6.20 11.90
N LYS A 174 -14.46 6.10 11.29
CA LYS A 174 -13.79 7.23 10.65
C LYS A 174 -13.51 6.91 9.20
N GLU A 175 -14.02 7.78 8.34
CA GLU A 175 -13.78 7.69 6.89
C GLU A 175 -12.64 8.61 6.47
N ILE A 176 -11.71 8.09 5.67
CA ILE A 176 -10.57 8.82 5.12
C ILE A 176 -10.59 8.66 3.59
N LEU A 177 -10.54 9.79 2.87
CA LEU A 177 -10.49 9.81 1.41
C LEU A 177 -9.05 10.04 0.94
N ILE A 178 -8.44 9.00 0.38
CA ILE A 178 -7.05 8.97 -0.02
C ILE A 178 -6.95 9.19 -1.53
N PRO A 179 -6.17 10.18 -2.02
CA PRO A 179 -5.92 10.36 -3.44
C PRO A 179 -5.30 9.10 -4.05
N ARG A 180 -5.67 8.77 -5.29
CA ARG A 180 -5.04 7.67 -6.03
C ARG A 180 -3.56 7.99 -6.26
N GLY A 181 -2.74 6.97 -6.25
CA GLY A 181 -1.30 7.09 -6.44
C GLY A 181 -0.50 7.30 -5.14
N LYS A 182 -1.15 7.49 -4.00
CA LYS A 182 -0.47 7.50 -2.70
C LYS A 182 -0.21 6.08 -2.20
N TYR A 183 0.93 5.89 -1.55
CA TYR A 183 1.29 4.63 -0.91
C TYR A 183 0.48 4.42 0.36
N LEU A 184 -0.16 3.26 0.46
CA LEU A 184 -0.87 2.83 1.64
C LEU A 184 0.05 1.92 2.46
N SER A 185 0.22 2.24 3.74
CA SER A 185 0.98 1.41 4.67
C SER A 185 0.12 0.31 5.31
N VAL A 186 -1.19 0.29 5.00
CA VAL A 186 -2.16 -0.61 5.62
C VAL A 186 -2.95 -1.38 4.57
N GLN A 187 -3.44 -2.56 4.93
CA GLN A 187 -4.24 -3.45 4.09
C GLN A 187 -5.65 -3.64 4.64
N GLU A 188 -6.52 -4.27 3.82
CA GLU A 188 -7.87 -4.64 4.25
C GLU A 188 -7.80 -5.59 5.44
N GLY A 189 -8.44 -5.23 6.53
CA GLY A 189 -8.49 -6.05 7.74
C GLY A 189 -7.43 -5.76 8.79
N ASP A 190 -6.41 -4.96 8.49
CA ASP A 190 -5.38 -4.57 9.45
C ASP A 190 -5.98 -3.81 10.63
N PHE A 191 -5.35 -3.96 11.79
CA PHE A 191 -5.66 -3.16 12.97
C PHE A 191 -4.64 -2.04 13.12
N VAL A 192 -5.12 -0.79 13.12
CA VAL A 192 -4.29 0.40 13.28
C VAL A 192 -4.54 1.06 14.64
N LYS A 193 -3.50 1.64 15.19
CA LYS A 193 -3.57 2.43 16.42
C LYS A 193 -3.67 3.92 16.10
N LYS A 194 -4.23 4.67 17.05
CA LYS A 194 -4.25 6.13 17.00
C LYS A 194 -2.83 6.68 16.85
N GLY A 195 -2.61 7.54 15.87
CA GLY A 195 -1.29 8.09 15.53
C GLY A 195 -0.46 7.23 14.56
N GLU A 196 -0.94 6.06 14.15
CA GLU A 196 -0.25 5.22 13.17
C GLU A 196 -0.39 5.79 11.75
N ILE A 197 0.68 5.67 10.95
CA ILE A 197 0.72 6.19 9.59
C ILE A 197 -0.05 5.25 8.66
N ILE A 198 -1.09 5.77 8.01
CA ILE A 198 -1.91 5.07 7.02
C ILE A 198 -1.38 5.31 5.61
N VAL A 199 -1.00 6.55 5.32
CA VAL A 199 -0.40 6.95 4.05
C VAL A 199 0.96 7.54 4.32
N ASP A 200 1.97 7.04 3.63
CA ASP A 200 3.34 7.53 3.79
C ASP A 200 3.47 9.00 3.42
N GLY A 201 4.36 9.70 4.13
CA GLY A 201 4.60 11.12 3.98
C GLY A 201 5.23 11.73 5.24
N THR A 202 5.32 13.04 5.27
CA THR A 202 5.79 13.78 6.46
C THR A 202 4.60 14.14 7.35
N PRO A 203 4.52 13.67 8.61
CA PRO A 203 3.42 14.04 9.49
C PRO A 203 3.34 15.55 9.70
N ALA A 204 2.14 16.10 9.56
CA ALA A 204 1.94 17.53 9.80
C ALA A 204 1.93 17.82 11.31
N PRO A 205 2.61 18.88 11.79
CA PRO A 205 2.67 19.19 13.22
C PRO A 205 1.29 19.35 13.85
N HIS A 206 0.35 19.93 13.12
CA HIS A 206 -1.04 20.10 13.59
C HIS A 206 -1.76 18.77 13.80
N ASP A 207 -1.54 17.79 12.92
CA ASP A 207 -2.17 16.49 13.03
C ASP A 207 -1.57 15.70 14.21
N ILE A 208 -0.26 15.80 14.41
CA ILE A 208 0.41 15.21 15.58
C ILE A 208 -0.18 15.79 16.87
N LEU A 209 -0.26 17.13 16.97
CA LEU A 209 -0.79 17.80 18.16
C LEU A 209 -2.27 17.44 18.40
N LYS A 210 -3.07 17.39 17.33
CA LYS A 210 -4.52 17.06 17.44
C LYS A 210 -4.75 15.63 17.92
N ILE A 211 -3.90 14.69 17.47
CA ILE A 211 -4.15 13.25 17.65
C ILE A 211 -3.42 12.73 18.88
N LEU A 212 -2.17 13.15 19.11
CA LEU A 212 -1.32 12.62 20.17
C LEU A 212 -1.22 13.55 21.39
N GLY A 213 -1.61 14.81 21.26
CA GLY A 213 -1.60 15.83 22.33
C GLY A 213 -0.31 16.62 22.37
#